data_201111e9fec054a0c2a2c8d691491571
#
_entry.id   201111e9fec054a0c2a2c8d691491571
#
_cell.length_a   1.000
_cell.length_b   1.000
_cell.length_c   1.000
_cell.angle_alpha   90.00
_cell.angle_beta   90.00
_cell.angle_gamma   90.00
#
_symmetry.space_group_name_H-M   'P 1'
#
loop_
_entity.id
_entity.type
_entity.pdbx_description
1 polymer ?
#
loop_
_entity_poly.entity_id
_entity_poly.type
_entity_poly.pdbx_seq_one_letter_code
_entity_poly.pdbx_strand_id
1 'polypeptide(L)'
;MNFSKLRHRIIFLRPTDETENSMGEIVPRYKPFKPYLPLELQVEVGRVYLSHDTDGNAVLLYDDGQPFAHKLALKEYSVAALVSPMSGREYEESQKIRAETTYKIATRFFKGVNQMHRILYNNREFEIVSVLDLGGKHEELQIIAAEKEKVTAQNLRGEDYDG
;
A
#
# COMPACT_ATOMS: atom_id res chain seq x y z
N MET A 1 15.45 15.48 -8.30
CA MET A 1 14.02 15.47 -7.93
C MET A 1 13.68 16.65 -7.03
N ASN A 2 12.56 17.30 -7.26
CA ASN A 2 12.08 18.38 -6.40
C ASN A 2 11.14 17.80 -5.33
N PHE A 3 11.65 17.59 -4.13
CA PHE A 3 10.90 16.98 -3.04
C PHE A 3 9.74 17.85 -2.51
N SER A 4 9.70 19.14 -2.87
CA SER A 4 8.58 20.00 -2.47
C SER A 4 7.25 19.56 -3.11
N LYS A 5 7.29 18.75 -4.17
CA LYS A 5 6.09 18.21 -4.82
C LYS A 5 5.53 16.98 -4.09
N LEU A 6 6.25 16.42 -3.12
CA LEU A 6 5.82 15.25 -2.37
C LEU A 6 4.84 15.68 -1.26
N ARG A 7 3.60 15.92 -1.65
CA ARG A 7 2.57 16.49 -0.77
C ARG A 7 1.61 15.48 -0.17
N HIS A 8 1.68 14.24 -0.61
CA HIS A 8 0.83 13.16 -0.08
C HIS A 8 1.59 12.37 0.99
N ARG A 9 0.86 11.65 1.83
CA ARG A 9 1.46 10.80 2.85
C ARG A 9 0.99 9.37 2.62
N ILE A 10 1.93 8.45 2.47
CA ILE A 10 1.64 7.03 2.28
C ILE A 10 2.31 6.21 3.37
N ILE A 11 1.79 5.01 3.61
CA ILE A 11 2.37 4.06 4.55
C ILE A 11 2.71 2.80 3.78
N PHE A 12 3.98 2.38 3.84
CA PHE A 12 4.39 1.09 3.30
C PHE A 12 4.05 -0.02 4.28
N LEU A 13 3.57 -1.14 3.74
CA LEU A 13 3.18 -2.32 4.50
C LEU A 13 3.97 -3.52 3.99
N ARG A 14 4.41 -4.36 4.90
CA ARG A 14 5.11 -5.59 4.53
C ARG A 14 4.37 -6.82 5.06
N PRO A 15 4.40 -7.93 4.34
CA PRO A 15 3.83 -9.17 4.87
C PRO A 15 4.67 -9.67 6.04
N THR A 16 3.98 -10.11 7.08
CA THR A 16 4.59 -10.65 8.28
C THR A 16 4.04 -12.05 8.54
N ASP A 17 3.85 -12.40 9.79
CA ASP A 17 3.36 -13.72 10.17
C ASP A 17 2.04 -14.06 9.48
N GLU A 18 1.91 -15.30 9.06
CA GLU A 18 0.69 -15.80 8.46
C GLU A 18 -0.39 -15.97 9.51
N THR A 19 -1.62 -15.65 9.16
CA THR A 19 -2.78 -15.89 10.00
C THR A 19 -3.86 -16.60 9.19
N GLU A 20 -4.72 -17.31 9.88
CA GLU A 20 -5.85 -17.96 9.25
C GLU A 20 -7.00 -16.97 9.10
N ASN A 21 -7.57 -16.85 7.90
CA ASN A 21 -8.73 -16.00 7.69
C ASN A 21 -10.03 -16.74 8.06
N SER A 22 -11.17 -16.08 7.90
CA SER A 22 -12.48 -16.65 8.24
C SER A 22 -12.84 -17.88 7.43
N MET A 23 -12.16 -18.12 6.30
CA MET A 23 -12.39 -19.26 5.43
C MET A 23 -11.40 -20.42 5.68
N GLY A 24 -10.54 -20.28 6.66
CA GLY A 24 -9.51 -21.28 6.97
C GLY A 24 -8.26 -21.21 6.12
N GLU A 25 -8.14 -20.20 5.28
CA GLU A 25 -6.96 -20.01 4.45
C GLU A 25 -5.85 -19.30 5.22
N ILE A 26 -4.61 -19.72 4.98
CA ILE A 26 -3.44 -19.05 5.57
C ILE A 26 -3.13 -17.83 4.71
N VAL A 27 -3.16 -16.64 5.30
CA VAL A 27 -2.89 -15.38 4.62
C VAL A 27 -1.87 -14.57 5.40
N PRO A 28 -1.02 -13.79 4.72
CA PRO A 28 -0.06 -12.93 5.42
C PRO A 28 -0.79 -11.77 6.11
N ARG A 29 -0.25 -11.36 7.25
CA ARG A 29 -0.69 -10.14 7.92
C ARG A 29 0.26 -9.02 7.51
N TYR A 30 -0.29 -7.93 7.00
CA TYR A 30 0.50 -6.79 6.54
C TYR A 30 0.64 -5.76 7.65
N LYS A 31 1.87 -5.35 7.93
CA LYS A 31 2.16 -4.37 8.98
C LYS A 31 3.00 -3.22 8.45
N PRO A 32 2.84 -2.00 8.98
CA PRO A 32 3.67 -0.87 8.57
C PRO A 32 5.15 -1.12 8.83
N PHE A 33 5.99 -0.61 7.95
CA PHE A 33 7.43 -0.58 8.19
C PHE A 33 8.00 0.78 7.76
N LYS A 34 9.20 1.09 8.24
CA LYS A 34 9.85 2.38 8.00
C LYS A 34 10.93 2.25 6.93
N PRO A 35 10.62 2.46 5.64
CA PRO A 35 11.61 2.28 4.59
C PRO A 35 12.76 3.30 4.63
N TYR A 36 12.58 4.40 5.39
CA TYR A 36 13.63 5.41 5.55
C TYR A 36 14.74 4.98 6.51
N LEU A 37 14.59 3.82 7.15
CA LEU A 37 15.66 3.25 7.95
C LEU A 37 16.52 2.32 7.09
N PRO A 38 17.81 2.15 7.42
CA PRO A 38 18.64 1.13 6.77
C PRO A 38 18.01 -0.25 6.87
N LEU A 39 18.29 -1.12 5.89
CA LEU A 39 17.70 -2.46 5.86
C LEU A 39 17.92 -3.23 7.17
N GLU A 40 19.11 -3.08 7.76
CA GLU A 40 19.47 -3.75 9.01
C GLU A 40 18.62 -3.30 10.20
N LEU A 41 18.04 -2.08 10.09
CA LEU A 41 17.21 -1.49 11.14
C LEU A 41 15.73 -1.49 10.79
N GLN A 42 15.35 -2.01 9.61
CA GLN A 42 13.95 -2.10 9.22
C GLN A 42 13.29 -3.25 9.95
N VAL A 43 12.74 -2.92 11.10
CA VAL A 43 11.98 -3.87 11.88
C VAL A 43 10.50 -3.52 11.78
N GLU A 44 9.68 -4.50 12.06
CA GLU A 44 8.26 -4.30 12.16
C GLU A 44 7.95 -3.24 13.22
N VAL A 45 7.18 -2.23 12.83
CA VAL A 45 6.93 -1.09 13.70
C VAL A 45 5.58 -1.22 14.37
N GLY A 46 5.62 -1.26 15.70
CA GLY A 46 4.42 -1.24 16.51
C GLY A 46 3.62 -2.54 16.48
N ARG A 47 2.43 -2.46 17.06
CA ARG A 47 1.52 -3.60 17.18
C ARG A 47 0.25 -3.34 16.37
N VAL A 48 0.40 -2.82 15.16
CA VAL A 48 -0.73 -2.54 14.27
C VAL A 48 -0.60 -3.34 13.00
N TYR A 49 -1.73 -3.62 12.39
CA TYR A 49 -1.77 -4.38 11.14
C TYR A 49 -2.88 -3.86 10.24
N LEU A 50 -2.75 -4.14 8.95
CA LEU A 50 -3.76 -3.79 7.96
C LEU A 50 -5.00 -4.65 8.13
N SER A 51 -6.14 -4.00 8.18
CA SER A 51 -7.44 -4.66 8.18
C SER A 51 -8.40 -3.85 7.33
N HIS A 52 -9.67 -4.24 7.33
CA HIS A 52 -10.69 -3.56 6.55
C HIS A 52 -11.92 -3.37 7.43
N ASP A 53 -12.57 -2.21 7.31
CA ASP A 53 -13.81 -1.95 8.02
C ASP A 53 -15.00 -2.55 7.25
N THR A 54 -16.21 -2.34 7.77
CA THR A 54 -17.43 -2.89 7.16
C THR A 54 -17.73 -2.28 5.79
N ASP A 55 -17.20 -1.11 5.50
CA ASP A 55 -17.35 -0.44 4.21
C ASP A 55 -16.26 -0.84 3.22
N GLY A 56 -15.31 -1.69 3.62
CA GLY A 56 -14.20 -2.14 2.79
C GLY A 56 -13.02 -1.19 2.77
N ASN A 57 -13.02 -0.13 3.58
CA ASN A 57 -11.89 0.77 3.67
C ASN A 57 -10.71 0.11 4.36
N ALA A 58 -9.50 0.36 3.86
CA ALA A 58 -8.29 -0.11 4.49
C ALA A 58 -8.01 0.72 5.75
N VAL A 59 -7.82 0.05 6.87
CA VAL A 59 -7.60 0.67 8.17
C VAL A 59 -6.48 -0.06 8.91
N LEU A 60 -5.89 0.60 9.91
CA LEU A 60 -4.94 -0.05 10.80
C LEU A 60 -5.61 -0.34 12.14
N LEU A 61 -5.41 -1.55 12.62
CA LEU A 61 -5.89 -1.98 13.92
C LEU A 61 -4.71 -2.39 14.80
N TYR A 62 -4.86 -2.20 16.12
CA TYR A 62 -3.95 -2.83 17.05
C TYR A 62 -4.13 -4.34 17.06
N ASP A 63 -3.13 -5.07 17.55
CA ASP A 63 -3.19 -6.54 17.63
C ASP A 63 -4.40 -7.07 18.41
N ASP A 64 -4.94 -6.26 19.33
CA ASP A 64 -6.15 -6.59 20.09
C ASP A 64 -7.45 -6.25 19.34
N GLY A 65 -7.35 -5.74 18.11
CA GLY A 65 -8.51 -5.41 17.29
C GLY A 65 -9.05 -4.00 17.46
N GLN A 66 -8.47 -3.19 18.35
CA GLN A 66 -8.91 -1.81 18.54
C GLN A 66 -8.41 -0.92 17.41
N PRO A 67 -9.20 0.09 16.98
CA PRO A 67 -8.78 0.98 15.91
C PRO A 67 -7.53 1.79 16.28
N PHE A 68 -6.60 1.90 15.34
CA PHE A 68 -5.44 2.78 15.48
C PHE A 68 -5.78 4.14 14.88
N ALA A 69 -5.54 5.21 15.64
CA ALA A 69 -5.91 6.55 15.20
C ALA A 69 -5.12 6.96 13.96
N HIS A 70 -5.83 7.33 12.90
CA HIS A 70 -5.25 7.69 11.60
C HIS A 70 -4.17 8.77 11.70
N LYS A 71 -4.37 9.77 12.54
CA LYS A 71 -3.37 10.84 12.74
C LYS A 71 -2.05 10.31 13.25
N LEU A 72 -2.09 9.37 14.18
CA LEU A 72 -0.88 8.75 14.73
C LEU A 72 -0.18 7.92 13.66
N ALA A 73 -0.95 7.15 12.88
CA ALA A 73 -0.40 6.37 11.78
C ALA A 73 0.32 7.26 10.76
N LEU A 74 -0.33 8.34 10.35
CA LEU A 74 0.27 9.28 9.41
C LEU A 74 1.54 9.91 9.93
N LYS A 75 1.57 10.28 11.21
CA LYS A 75 2.75 10.90 11.81
C LYS A 75 3.90 9.93 11.99
N GLU A 76 3.59 8.70 12.42
CA GLU A 76 4.61 7.75 12.87
C GLU A 76 5.15 6.88 11.74
N TYR A 77 4.29 6.44 10.81
CA TYR A 77 4.67 5.44 9.82
C TYR A 77 4.72 5.97 8.39
N SER A 78 4.19 7.15 8.14
CA SER A 78 4.06 7.63 6.77
C SER A 78 5.33 8.23 6.22
N VAL A 79 5.42 8.23 4.90
CA VAL A 79 6.47 8.93 4.15
C VAL A 79 5.83 9.87 3.13
N ALA A 80 6.56 10.92 2.78
CA ALA A 80 6.09 11.86 1.76
C ALA A 80 6.15 11.22 0.38
N ALA A 81 5.12 11.44 -0.42
CA ALA A 81 5.00 10.89 -1.76
C ALA A 81 4.19 11.81 -2.66
N LEU A 82 4.29 11.58 -3.96
CA LEU A 82 3.37 12.17 -4.93
C LEU A 82 2.58 11.03 -5.56
N VAL A 83 1.28 11.02 -5.31
CA VAL A 83 0.37 9.99 -5.82
C VAL A 83 -0.43 10.60 -6.95
N SER A 84 -0.33 10.01 -8.15
CA SER A 84 -1.07 10.49 -9.31
C SER A 84 -1.63 9.32 -10.11
N PRO A 85 -2.82 9.48 -10.72
CA PRO A 85 -3.36 8.42 -11.57
C PRO A 85 -2.49 8.22 -12.80
N MET A 86 -2.42 6.97 -13.27
CA MET A 86 -1.70 6.65 -14.50
C MET A 86 -2.49 7.17 -15.69
N SER A 87 -1.81 7.80 -16.65
CA SER A 87 -2.48 8.28 -17.88
C SER A 87 -2.86 7.12 -18.78
N GLY A 88 -3.84 7.35 -19.68
CA GLY A 88 -4.23 6.35 -20.67
C GLY A 88 -3.08 5.91 -21.56
N ARG A 89 -2.18 6.84 -21.90
CA ARG A 89 -1.00 6.53 -22.70
C ARG A 89 -0.05 5.58 -21.97
N GLU A 90 0.19 5.84 -20.68
CA GLU A 90 1.03 4.97 -19.84
C GLU A 90 0.40 3.58 -19.71
N TYR A 91 -0.93 3.53 -19.61
CA TYR A 91 -1.67 2.27 -19.58
C TYR A 91 -1.48 1.48 -20.88
N GLU A 92 -1.59 2.12 -22.03
CA GLU A 92 -1.40 1.47 -23.32
C GLU A 92 0.01 0.87 -23.45
N GLU A 93 1.01 1.56 -22.94
CA GLU A 93 2.39 1.07 -22.94
C GLU A 93 2.57 -0.16 -22.03
N SER A 94 1.87 -0.22 -20.91
CA SER A 94 1.99 -1.32 -19.95
C SER A 94 1.16 -2.55 -20.32
N GLN A 95 0.05 -2.38 -21.00
CA GLN A 95 -0.86 -3.42 -21.55
C GLN A 95 -1.51 -4.39 -20.55
N LYS A 96 -1.14 -4.37 -19.28
CA LYS A 96 -1.60 -5.39 -18.31
C LYS A 96 -2.38 -4.82 -17.15
N ILE A 97 -2.55 -3.51 -17.09
CA ILE A 97 -3.06 -2.82 -15.90
C ILE A 97 -4.19 -1.89 -16.32
N ARG A 98 -5.24 -1.83 -15.51
CA ARG A 98 -6.35 -0.92 -15.78
C ARG A 98 -5.95 0.50 -15.37
N ALA A 99 -6.11 1.46 -16.29
CA ALA A 99 -5.74 2.85 -16.05
C ALA A 99 -6.50 3.46 -14.87
N GLU A 100 -7.78 3.13 -14.71
CA GLU A 100 -8.64 3.69 -13.66
C GLU A 100 -8.31 3.22 -12.25
N THR A 101 -7.54 2.13 -12.12
CA THR A 101 -7.16 1.58 -10.81
C THR A 101 -5.66 1.64 -10.57
N THR A 102 -4.91 2.21 -11.50
CA THR A 102 -3.45 2.21 -11.43
C THR A 102 -2.92 3.62 -11.21
N TYR A 103 -1.94 3.71 -10.33
CA TYR A 103 -1.36 4.97 -9.91
C TYR A 103 0.15 4.94 -10.02
N LYS A 104 0.72 6.09 -10.28
CA LYS A 104 2.15 6.32 -10.24
C LYS A 104 2.45 7.03 -8.93
N ILE A 105 3.35 6.47 -8.15
CA ILE A 105 3.72 7.00 -6.85
C ILE A 105 5.21 7.29 -6.86
N ALA A 106 5.56 8.54 -6.60
CA ALA A 106 6.96 8.97 -6.52
C ALA A 106 7.32 9.24 -5.06
N THR A 107 8.47 8.71 -4.63
CA THR A 107 9.01 8.95 -3.29
C THR A 107 10.51 9.20 -3.39
N ARG A 108 11.12 9.60 -2.28
CA ARG A 108 12.56 9.51 -2.14
C ARG A 108 13.00 8.06 -2.27
N PHE A 109 14.25 7.85 -2.62
CA PHE A 109 14.76 6.48 -2.71
C PHE A 109 14.82 5.84 -1.33
N PHE A 110 14.29 4.61 -1.24
CA PHE A 110 14.39 3.75 -0.07
C PHE A 110 14.80 2.36 -0.52
N LYS A 111 15.78 1.77 0.14
CA LYS A 111 16.14 0.38 -0.08
C LYS A 111 15.05 -0.53 0.50
N GLY A 112 14.88 -1.69 -0.11
CA GLY A 112 14.02 -2.73 0.43
C GLY A 112 12.55 -2.62 0.07
N VAL A 113 12.13 -1.57 -0.66
CA VAL A 113 10.76 -1.52 -1.18
C VAL A 113 10.67 -2.40 -2.42
N ASN A 114 9.73 -3.33 -2.44
CA ASN A 114 9.58 -4.29 -3.53
C ASN A 114 8.11 -4.67 -3.75
N GLN A 115 7.88 -5.56 -4.71
CA GLN A 115 6.54 -5.97 -5.13
C GLN A 115 5.78 -6.79 -4.08
N MET A 116 6.44 -7.29 -3.06
CA MET A 116 5.77 -8.01 -1.96
C MET A 116 5.09 -7.05 -0.98
N HIS A 117 5.45 -5.79 -1.01
CA HIS A 117 4.89 -4.77 -0.13
C HIS A 117 3.57 -4.22 -0.67
N ARG A 118 2.83 -3.60 0.21
CA ARG A 118 1.61 -2.86 -0.14
C ARG A 118 1.73 -1.42 0.34
N ILE A 119 0.81 -0.59 -0.12
CA ILE A 119 0.75 0.82 0.26
C ILE A 119 -0.64 1.13 0.78
N LEU A 120 -0.68 1.83 1.92
CA LEU A 120 -1.91 2.39 2.46
C LEU A 120 -1.89 3.90 2.21
N TYR A 121 -2.91 4.39 1.52
CA TYR A 121 -3.08 5.80 1.22
C TYR A 121 -4.56 6.16 1.26
N ASN A 122 -4.92 7.13 2.10
CA ASN A 122 -6.30 7.62 2.20
C ASN A 122 -7.33 6.51 2.46
N ASN A 123 -7.02 5.58 3.35
CA ASN A 123 -7.86 4.41 3.66
C ASN A 123 -8.09 3.50 2.46
N ARG A 124 -7.17 3.54 1.48
CA ARG A 124 -7.17 2.70 0.28
C ARG A 124 -5.91 1.87 0.27
N GLU A 125 -6.04 0.63 -0.15
CA GLU A 125 -4.94 -0.32 -0.21
C GLU A 125 -4.47 -0.48 -1.66
N PHE A 126 -3.15 -0.46 -1.87
CA PHE A 126 -2.55 -0.63 -3.20
C PHE A 126 -1.56 -1.79 -3.18
N GLU A 127 -1.57 -2.58 -4.23
CA GLU A 127 -0.54 -3.57 -4.50
C GLU A 127 0.55 -2.93 -5.35
N ILE A 128 1.81 -3.21 -5.03
CA ILE A 128 2.93 -2.70 -5.82
C ILE A 128 3.14 -3.61 -7.03
N VAL A 129 3.03 -3.02 -8.22
CA VAL A 129 3.23 -3.72 -9.48
C VAL A 129 4.69 -3.68 -9.90
N SER A 130 5.32 -2.51 -9.78
CA SER A 130 6.73 -2.36 -10.11
C SER A 130 7.37 -1.25 -9.28
N VAL A 131 8.67 -1.38 -9.07
CA VAL A 131 9.47 -0.37 -8.36
C VAL A 131 10.68 -0.06 -9.23
N LEU A 132 10.89 1.20 -9.53
CA LEU A 132 11.99 1.67 -10.36
C LEU A 132 12.81 2.72 -9.60
N ASP A 133 14.12 2.50 -9.51
CA ASP A 133 15.05 3.53 -9.09
C ASP A 133 15.28 4.44 -10.30
N LEU A 134 14.57 5.56 -10.33
CA LEU A 134 14.52 6.44 -11.50
C LEU A 134 15.92 6.99 -11.82
N GLY A 135 16.40 6.67 -13.03
CA GLY A 135 17.73 7.06 -13.46
C GLY A 135 18.87 6.27 -12.83
N GLY A 136 18.59 5.28 -11.97
CA GLY A 136 19.61 4.45 -11.31
C GLY A 136 20.49 5.21 -10.32
N LYS A 137 20.07 6.37 -9.86
CA LYS A 137 20.88 7.25 -9.03
C LYS A 137 20.58 7.19 -7.53
N HIS A 138 19.66 6.34 -7.12
CA HIS A 138 19.21 6.24 -5.72
C HIS A 138 18.68 7.57 -5.15
N GLU A 139 18.01 8.36 -5.96
CA GLU A 139 17.42 9.64 -5.55
C GLU A 139 15.90 9.54 -5.43
N GLU A 140 15.27 8.87 -6.37
CA GLU A 140 13.81 8.79 -6.48
C GLU A 140 13.38 7.38 -6.83
N LEU A 141 12.34 6.89 -6.13
CA LEU A 141 11.62 5.70 -6.52
C LEU A 141 10.37 6.09 -7.28
N GLN A 142 10.14 5.41 -8.39
CA GLN A 142 8.88 5.46 -9.10
C GLN A 142 8.18 4.11 -8.92
N ILE A 143 7.02 4.15 -8.31
CA ILE A 143 6.27 2.95 -7.99
C ILE A 143 4.99 2.96 -8.83
N ILE A 144 4.73 1.85 -9.53
CA ILE A 144 3.44 1.62 -10.16
C ILE A 144 2.65 0.74 -9.21
N ALA A 145 1.48 1.21 -8.82
CA ALA A 145 0.65 0.54 -7.82
C ALA A 145 -0.79 0.43 -8.32
N ALA A 146 -1.40 -0.71 -8.08
CA ALA A 146 -2.79 -0.96 -8.43
C ALA A 146 -3.64 -0.94 -7.17
N GLU A 147 -4.70 -0.12 -7.20
CA GLU A 147 -5.63 -0.05 -6.07
C GLU A 147 -6.41 -1.35 -5.97
N LYS A 148 -6.45 -1.92 -4.77
CA LYS A 148 -7.27 -3.10 -4.51
C LYS A 148 -8.73 -2.69 -4.39
N GLU A 149 -9.60 -3.46 -5.03
CA GLU A 149 -11.02 -3.24 -4.95
C GLU A 149 -11.52 -3.45 -3.53
N LYS A 150 -12.41 -2.55 -3.08
CA LYS A 150 -13.02 -2.70 -1.76
C LYS A 150 -13.93 -3.93 -1.72
N VAL A 151 -13.73 -4.77 -0.70
CA VAL A 151 -14.57 -5.95 -0.49
C VAL A 151 -15.59 -5.61 0.58
N THR A 152 -16.83 -5.36 0.15
CA THR A 152 -17.96 -5.09 1.04
C THR A 152 -18.93 -6.27 1.00
N ALA A 153 -19.84 -6.34 1.97
CA ALA A 153 -20.88 -7.36 1.98
C ALA A 153 -21.73 -7.30 0.70
N GLN A 154 -21.95 -6.10 0.17
CA GLN A 154 -22.69 -5.89 -1.08
C GLN A 154 -21.93 -6.43 -2.28
N ASN A 155 -20.63 -6.21 -2.35
CA ASN A 155 -19.79 -6.74 -3.42
C ASN A 155 -19.77 -8.27 -3.42
N LEU A 156 -19.69 -8.86 -2.25
CA LEU A 156 -19.74 -10.34 -2.11
C LEU A 156 -21.04 -10.90 -2.63
N ARG A 157 -22.18 -10.24 -2.35
CA ARG A 157 -23.48 -10.64 -2.88
C ARG A 157 -23.54 -10.52 -4.40
N GLY A 158 -22.95 -9.48 -4.95
CA GLY A 158 -22.89 -9.29 -6.39
C GLY A 158 -22.11 -10.39 -7.08
N GLU A 159 -21.02 -10.84 -6.51
CA GLU A 159 -20.24 -11.95 -7.03
C GLU A 159 -21.02 -13.27 -6.99
N ASP A 160 -21.76 -13.50 -5.91
CA ASP A 160 -22.59 -14.69 -5.78
C ASP A 160 -23.71 -14.73 -6.84
N TYR A 161 -24.19 -13.57 -7.28
CA TYR A 161 -25.24 -13.46 -8.29
C TYR A 161 -24.75 -13.81 -9.69
N ASP A 162 -23.52 -13.45 -9.99
CA ASP A 162 -22.92 -13.64 -11.31
C ASP A 162 -22.29 -15.02 -11.47
N GLY A 163 -22.24 -15.74 -10.37
CA GLY A 163 -21.71 -17.11 -10.36
C GLY A 163 -22.80 -18.12 -10.74
#